data_6a8858e9046a4004be42418ca07bda8c
#
_entry.id   6a8858e9046a4004be42418ca07bda8c
#
_cell.length_a   1.000
_cell.length_b   1.000
_cell.length_c   1.000
_cell.angle_alpha   90.00
_cell.angle_beta   90.00
_cell.angle_gamma   90.00
#
_symmetry.space_group_name_H-M   'P 1'
#
loop_
_entity.id
_entity.type
_entity.pdbx_description
1 polymer ?
#
loop_
_entity_poly.entity_id
_entity_poly.type
_entity_poly.pdbx_seq_one_letter_code
_entity_poly.pdbx_strand_id
1 'polypeptide(L)'
;MSHTDTDRSSHAEENARAWAASIVAMVTRYEHASRCTEARPDCTALPGDVRDALDLDRDRDATAEEWQDYHDEDDAEQRISESVLEVLVRGDWHTPGEHSEDAEFEILLTTGGPACRIKGELDHQGEPRRAWLEHQDWGTPWTPFWDATTAPHDAPSTLLAFASHFLY
;
A
#
# COMPACT_ATOMS: atom_id res chain seq x y z
N MET A 1 -36.79 0.33 -5.74
CA MET A 1 -35.77 0.66 -4.71
C MET A 1 -34.46 -0.08 -5.05
N SER A 2 -33.81 0.21 -6.21
CA SER A 2 -32.64 -0.59 -6.62
C SER A 2 -31.52 0.22 -7.28
N HIS A 3 -31.62 1.55 -7.30
CA HIS A 3 -30.61 2.40 -7.97
C HIS A 3 -29.51 2.91 -7.04
N THR A 4 -29.74 2.93 -5.71
CA THR A 4 -28.81 3.48 -4.75
C THR A 4 -27.73 2.50 -4.28
N ASP A 5 -27.98 1.20 -4.26
CA ASP A 5 -27.01 0.20 -3.79
C ASP A 5 -25.90 -0.08 -4.82
N THR A 6 -26.23 -0.06 -6.10
CA THR A 6 -25.25 -0.29 -7.18
C THR A 6 -24.29 0.88 -7.32
N ASP A 7 -24.75 2.10 -7.09
CA ASP A 7 -23.93 3.32 -7.19
C ASP A 7 -22.94 3.42 -6.01
N ARG A 8 -23.34 3.02 -4.82
CA ARG A 8 -22.50 3.01 -3.61
C ARG A 8 -21.39 1.97 -3.67
N SER A 9 -21.70 0.74 -4.10
CA SER A 9 -20.71 -0.33 -4.31
C SER A 9 -19.62 0.11 -5.30
N SER A 10 -19.97 0.89 -6.31
CA SER A 10 -19.06 1.49 -7.27
C SER A 10 -18.06 2.44 -6.62
N HIS A 11 -18.50 3.33 -5.72
CA HIS A 11 -17.61 4.29 -5.06
C HIS A 11 -16.61 3.63 -4.12
N ALA A 12 -17.00 2.61 -3.37
CA ALA A 12 -16.09 1.88 -2.47
C ALA A 12 -15.03 1.10 -3.27
N GLU A 13 -15.41 0.50 -4.38
CA GLU A 13 -14.48 -0.18 -5.28
C GLU A 13 -13.55 0.81 -6.01
N GLU A 14 -14.05 1.96 -6.44
CA GLU A 14 -13.23 3.04 -7.02
C GLU A 14 -12.21 3.57 -6.02
N ASN A 15 -12.60 3.76 -4.77
CA ASN A 15 -11.69 4.13 -3.68
C ASN A 15 -10.61 3.08 -3.45
N ALA A 16 -10.97 1.79 -3.41
CA ALA A 16 -10.01 0.71 -3.28
C ALA A 16 -9.01 0.66 -4.46
N ARG A 17 -9.50 0.90 -5.68
CA ARG A 17 -8.65 0.97 -6.88
C ARG A 17 -7.68 2.15 -6.81
N ALA A 18 -8.14 3.31 -6.35
CA ALA A 18 -7.29 4.47 -6.15
C ALA A 18 -6.21 4.22 -5.09
N TRP A 19 -6.56 3.55 -3.98
CA TRP A 19 -5.61 3.14 -2.97
C TRP A 19 -4.60 2.12 -3.48
N ALA A 20 -5.03 1.11 -4.23
CA ALA A 20 -4.12 0.14 -4.86
C ALA A 20 -3.09 0.85 -5.75
N ALA A 21 -3.53 1.78 -6.59
CA ALA A 21 -2.63 2.57 -7.43
C ALA A 21 -1.68 3.46 -6.61
N SER A 22 -2.19 4.09 -5.54
CA SER A 22 -1.38 4.93 -4.64
C SER A 22 -0.30 4.13 -3.92
N ILE A 23 -0.63 2.93 -3.41
CA ILE A 23 0.32 2.03 -2.76
C ILE A 23 1.42 1.60 -3.74
N VAL A 24 1.05 1.22 -4.96
CA VAL A 24 2.04 0.89 -6.01
C VAL A 24 2.98 2.07 -6.25
N ALA A 25 2.46 3.28 -6.39
CA ALA A 25 3.27 4.47 -6.63
C ALA A 25 4.23 4.76 -5.46
N MET A 26 3.75 4.67 -4.21
CA MET A 26 4.56 4.89 -3.01
C MET A 26 5.68 3.87 -2.88
N VAL A 27 5.38 2.57 -3.01
CA VAL A 27 6.38 1.50 -2.91
C VAL A 27 7.39 1.59 -4.06
N THR A 28 6.93 1.81 -5.29
CA THR A 28 7.82 1.98 -6.45
C THR A 28 8.78 3.14 -6.25
N ARG A 29 8.29 4.27 -5.72
CA ARG A 29 9.12 5.43 -5.41
C ARG A 29 10.16 5.11 -4.34
N TYR A 30 9.75 4.51 -3.23
CA TYR A 30 10.65 4.14 -2.15
C TYR A 30 11.74 3.18 -2.61
N GLU A 31 11.37 2.08 -3.28
CA GLU A 31 12.33 1.14 -3.82
C GLU A 31 13.29 1.76 -4.85
N HIS A 32 12.83 2.76 -5.59
CA HIS A 32 13.68 3.49 -6.53
C HIS A 32 14.66 4.40 -5.79
N ALA A 33 14.18 5.20 -4.83
CA ALA A 33 14.99 6.10 -4.04
C ALA A 33 16.08 5.35 -3.26
N SER A 34 15.72 4.26 -2.57
CA SER A 34 16.65 3.42 -1.81
C SER A 34 17.76 2.84 -2.69
N ARG A 35 17.41 2.32 -3.86
CA ARG A 35 18.41 1.80 -4.81
C ARG A 35 19.34 2.88 -5.38
N CYS A 36 18.83 4.07 -5.63
CA CYS A 36 19.64 5.18 -6.13
C CYS A 36 20.60 5.72 -5.07
N THR A 37 20.20 5.76 -3.82
CA THR A 37 21.06 6.17 -2.71
C THR A 37 22.23 5.22 -2.53
N GLU A 38 22.00 3.91 -2.68
CA GLU A 38 23.05 2.89 -2.54
C GLU A 38 23.97 2.79 -3.75
N ALA A 39 23.44 2.91 -4.96
CA ALA A 39 24.17 2.54 -6.19
C ALA A 39 24.86 3.69 -6.89
N ARG A 40 24.61 4.96 -6.73
CA ARG A 40 25.19 5.98 -7.24
C ARG A 40 24.72 6.98 -8.10
N PRO A 41 25.27 7.88 -8.48
CA PRO A 41 24.88 9.11 -9.13
C PRO A 41 24.51 9.04 -10.61
N ASP A 42 24.39 7.88 -11.18
CA ASP A 42 24.16 7.74 -12.62
C ASP A 42 22.70 7.53 -13.04
N CYS A 43 21.76 7.73 -12.10
CA CYS A 43 20.32 7.72 -12.42
C CYS A 43 19.95 9.04 -13.12
N THR A 44 20.30 9.14 -14.39
CA THR A 44 20.09 10.36 -15.20
C THR A 44 18.73 10.39 -15.88
N ALA A 45 17.98 9.29 -15.87
CA ALA A 45 16.67 9.19 -16.48
C ALA A 45 15.67 8.68 -15.45
N LEU A 46 14.57 9.43 -15.27
CA LEU A 46 13.43 8.92 -14.56
C LEU A 46 12.79 7.81 -15.39
N PRO A 47 12.58 6.60 -14.84
CA PRO A 47 11.81 5.55 -15.51
C PRO A 47 10.43 6.05 -15.96
N GLY A 48 9.83 5.41 -16.95
CA GLY A 48 8.55 5.87 -17.50
C GLY A 48 7.41 5.88 -16.50
N ASP A 49 7.36 4.88 -15.60
CA ASP A 49 6.45 4.77 -14.49
C ASP A 49 6.58 5.93 -13.47
N VAL A 50 7.81 6.39 -13.24
CA VAL A 50 8.11 7.56 -12.41
C VAL A 50 7.60 8.86 -13.04
N ARG A 51 7.78 9.01 -14.33
CA ARG A 51 7.27 10.18 -15.07
C ARG A 51 5.76 10.25 -15.00
N ASP A 52 5.09 9.11 -15.14
CA ASP A 52 3.64 9.00 -15.01
C ASP A 52 3.18 9.33 -13.56
N ALA A 53 3.90 8.88 -12.55
CA ALA A 53 3.62 9.17 -11.14
C ALA A 53 3.81 10.66 -10.77
N LEU A 54 4.73 11.36 -11.46
CA LEU A 54 4.98 12.78 -11.28
C LEU A 54 4.14 13.66 -12.22
N ASP A 55 3.22 13.08 -12.99
CA ASP A 55 2.42 13.80 -14.01
C ASP A 55 3.29 14.61 -14.99
N LEU A 56 4.47 14.06 -15.31
CA LEU A 56 5.41 14.70 -16.22
C LEU A 56 5.05 14.38 -17.67
N ASP A 57 4.87 15.41 -18.49
CA ASP A 57 4.72 15.26 -19.94
C ASP A 57 5.90 14.45 -20.51
N ARG A 58 5.60 13.55 -21.46
CA ARG A 58 6.60 12.68 -22.09
C ARG A 58 7.76 13.45 -22.74
N ASP A 59 7.49 14.69 -23.15
CA ASP A 59 8.43 15.55 -23.87
C ASP A 59 9.11 16.58 -22.95
N ARG A 60 8.79 16.62 -21.65
CA ARG A 60 9.42 17.51 -20.68
C ARG A 60 10.44 16.78 -19.83
N ASP A 61 11.63 17.30 -19.74
CA ASP A 61 12.61 16.84 -18.77
C ASP A 61 12.19 17.23 -17.35
N ALA A 62 12.44 16.34 -16.38
CA ALA A 62 12.26 16.66 -14.98
C ALA A 62 13.21 17.80 -14.58
N THR A 63 12.75 18.72 -13.76
CA THR A 63 13.61 19.73 -13.15
C THR A 63 14.58 19.07 -12.15
N ALA A 64 15.67 19.74 -11.82
CA ALA A 64 16.61 19.25 -10.82
C ALA A 64 15.94 19.05 -9.43
N GLU A 65 14.96 19.89 -9.08
CA GLU A 65 14.18 19.80 -7.85
C GLU A 65 13.27 18.57 -7.87
N GLU A 66 12.46 18.37 -8.92
CA GLU A 66 11.61 17.19 -9.09
C GLU A 66 12.43 15.88 -9.09
N TRP A 67 13.62 15.92 -9.68
CA TRP A 67 14.53 14.78 -9.66
C TRP A 67 15.05 14.50 -8.25
N GLN A 68 15.45 15.53 -7.52
CA GLN A 68 15.97 15.42 -6.16
C GLN A 68 14.88 14.94 -5.20
N ASP A 69 13.69 15.52 -5.26
CA ASP A 69 12.54 15.13 -4.45
C ASP A 69 12.16 13.66 -4.68
N TYR A 70 12.19 13.22 -5.94
CA TYR A 70 11.86 11.84 -6.27
C TYR A 70 12.86 10.83 -5.70
N HIS A 71 14.13 11.19 -5.59
CA HIS A 71 15.22 10.34 -5.09
C HIS A 71 15.47 10.53 -3.59
N ASP A 72 14.66 11.29 -2.90
CA ASP A 72 14.71 11.45 -1.45
C ASP A 72 14.05 10.25 -0.79
N GLU A 73 14.86 9.35 -0.23
CA GLU A 73 14.42 8.13 0.45
C GLU A 73 13.63 8.46 1.72
N ASP A 74 14.08 9.44 2.51
CA ASP A 74 13.43 9.85 3.75
C ASP A 74 12.02 10.41 3.47
N ASP A 75 11.86 11.22 2.41
CA ASP A 75 10.55 11.73 1.99
C ASP A 75 9.66 10.61 1.45
N ALA A 76 10.21 9.65 0.72
CA ALA A 76 9.46 8.50 0.23
C ALA A 76 8.95 7.61 1.38
N GLU A 77 9.78 7.34 2.39
CA GLU A 77 9.41 6.58 3.59
C GLU A 77 8.38 7.35 4.44
N GLN A 78 8.56 8.65 4.63
CA GLN A 78 7.62 9.49 5.36
C GLN A 78 6.23 9.46 4.71
N ARG A 79 6.14 9.52 3.39
CA ARG A 79 4.85 9.44 2.68
C ARG A 79 4.13 8.11 2.90
N ILE A 80 4.87 6.99 2.94
CA ILE A 80 4.31 5.69 3.31
C ILE A 80 3.77 5.76 4.75
N SER A 81 4.58 6.21 5.69
CA SER A 81 4.22 6.28 7.12
C SER A 81 3.01 7.16 7.39
N GLU A 82 2.89 8.29 6.69
CA GLU A 82 1.78 9.23 6.85
C GLU A 82 0.50 8.80 6.12
N SER A 83 0.57 7.78 5.27
CA SER A 83 -0.56 7.33 4.45
C SER A 83 -1.57 6.46 5.20
N VAL A 84 -1.24 5.99 6.40
CA VAL A 84 -2.07 5.08 7.18
C VAL A 84 -2.68 5.77 8.41
N LEU A 85 -3.88 5.34 8.79
CA LEU A 85 -4.57 5.86 9.96
C LEU A 85 -4.28 5.05 11.22
N GLU A 86 -4.14 3.73 11.08
CA GLU A 86 -3.95 2.80 12.21
C GLU A 86 -3.32 1.50 11.73
N VAL A 87 -2.48 0.91 12.58
CA VAL A 87 -1.92 -0.43 12.38
C VAL A 87 -2.23 -1.27 13.60
N LEU A 88 -2.82 -2.44 13.38
CA LEU A 88 -3.20 -3.37 14.43
C LEU A 88 -2.63 -4.76 14.13
N VAL A 89 -2.22 -5.48 15.17
CA VAL A 89 -1.82 -6.87 15.10
C VAL A 89 -2.66 -7.71 16.05
N ARG A 90 -2.87 -8.98 15.71
CA ARG A 90 -3.65 -9.92 16.52
C ARG A 90 -2.99 -11.29 16.51
N GLY A 91 -2.82 -11.85 17.70
CA GLY A 91 -2.36 -13.22 17.86
C GLY A 91 -3.45 -14.28 17.67
N ASP A 92 -3.02 -15.52 17.56
CA ASP A 92 -3.89 -16.69 17.53
C ASP A 92 -4.51 -17.01 18.91
N TRP A 93 -5.53 -17.90 18.90
CA TRP A 93 -6.05 -18.46 20.11
C TRP A 93 -4.97 -19.30 20.82
N HIS A 94 -4.79 -19.09 22.12
CA HIS A 94 -3.81 -19.79 22.94
C HIS A 94 -4.39 -20.20 24.29
N THR A 95 -3.77 -21.16 24.94
CA THR A 95 -4.14 -21.59 26.29
C THR A 95 -3.82 -20.48 27.30
N PRO A 96 -4.69 -20.22 28.29
CA PRO A 96 -4.40 -19.24 29.33
C PRO A 96 -3.04 -19.49 29.99
N GLY A 97 -2.17 -18.48 29.96
CA GLY A 97 -0.80 -18.54 30.49
C GLY A 97 0.28 -18.84 29.46
N GLU A 98 -0.07 -19.18 28.23
CA GLU A 98 0.84 -19.24 27.10
C GLU A 98 0.87 -17.89 26.35
N HIS A 99 1.97 -17.60 25.67
CA HIS A 99 2.07 -16.44 24.80
C HIS A 99 1.54 -16.81 23.40
N SER A 100 0.68 -15.95 22.85
CA SER A 100 0.34 -15.99 21.43
C SER A 100 1.36 -15.17 20.66
N GLU A 101 1.85 -15.73 19.56
CA GLU A 101 2.57 -14.95 18.54
C GLU A 101 1.57 -14.16 17.70
N ASP A 102 1.97 -13.01 17.20
CA ASP A 102 1.14 -12.24 16.27
C ASP A 102 0.97 -13.01 14.97
N ALA A 103 -0.26 -13.19 14.54
CA ALA A 103 -0.60 -14.05 13.39
C ALA A 103 -1.29 -13.30 12.26
N GLU A 104 -1.96 -12.20 12.57
CA GLU A 104 -2.68 -11.35 11.61
C GLU A 104 -2.39 -9.87 11.85
N PHE A 105 -2.46 -9.09 10.77
CA PHE A 105 -2.40 -7.64 10.85
C PHE A 105 -3.53 -6.96 10.09
N GLU A 106 -3.78 -5.71 10.43
CA GLU A 106 -4.70 -4.80 9.75
C GLU A 106 -4.07 -3.41 9.68
N ILE A 107 -4.04 -2.83 8.50
CA ILE A 107 -3.59 -1.46 8.24
C ILE A 107 -4.79 -0.69 7.71
N LEU A 108 -5.31 0.24 8.50
CA LEU A 108 -6.43 1.07 8.11
C LEU A 108 -5.94 2.26 7.29
N LEU A 109 -6.41 2.37 6.05
CA LEU A 109 -6.04 3.43 5.11
C LEU A 109 -7.03 4.59 5.16
N THR A 110 -8.34 4.28 5.11
CA THR A 110 -9.41 5.28 5.25
C THR A 110 -10.53 4.77 6.12
N THR A 111 -11.24 5.70 6.74
CA THR A 111 -12.44 5.43 7.53
C THR A 111 -13.59 6.34 7.09
N GLY A 112 -14.79 5.96 7.45
CA GLY A 112 -15.98 6.71 7.07
C GLY A 112 -16.79 5.91 6.04
N GLY A 113 -17.03 6.43 4.89
CA GLY A 113 -17.62 5.73 3.75
C GLY A 113 -17.24 6.48 2.48
N PRO A 114 -16.47 5.82 1.59
CA PRO A 114 -15.97 4.44 1.68
C PRO A 114 -14.76 4.29 2.62
N ALA A 115 -14.62 3.12 3.22
CA ALA A 115 -13.45 2.72 4.01
C ALA A 115 -12.58 1.72 3.25
N CYS A 116 -11.27 1.74 3.51
CA CYS A 116 -10.31 0.84 2.88
C CYS A 116 -9.25 0.41 3.91
N ARG A 117 -8.86 -0.86 3.86
CA ARG A 117 -7.82 -1.43 4.71
C ARG A 117 -7.02 -2.51 3.98
N ILE A 118 -5.81 -2.73 4.44
CA ILE A 118 -5.04 -3.94 4.13
C ILE A 118 -5.19 -4.89 5.31
N LYS A 119 -5.49 -6.15 5.01
CA LYS A 119 -5.39 -7.26 5.96
C LYS A 119 -4.32 -8.22 5.51
N GLY A 120 -3.76 -8.96 6.47
CA GLY A 120 -2.78 -9.96 6.14
C GLY A 120 -2.47 -10.92 7.27
N GLU A 121 -1.61 -11.87 6.94
CA GLU A 121 -1.09 -12.89 7.84
C GLU A 121 0.40 -12.63 8.07
N LEU A 122 0.85 -12.84 9.30
CA LEU A 122 2.26 -12.84 9.69
C LEU A 122 2.81 -14.27 9.70
N ASP A 123 4.10 -14.39 9.49
CA ASP A 123 4.79 -15.64 9.73
C ASP A 123 5.27 -15.74 11.21
N HIS A 124 5.96 -16.82 11.55
CA HIS A 124 6.48 -17.06 12.90
C HIS A 124 7.61 -16.11 13.32
N GLN A 125 8.09 -15.25 12.42
CA GLN A 125 9.09 -14.20 12.69
C GLN A 125 8.44 -12.82 12.84
N GLY A 126 7.12 -12.75 12.63
CA GLY A 126 6.36 -11.49 12.63
C GLY A 126 6.38 -10.75 11.30
N GLU A 127 6.92 -11.37 10.24
CA GLU A 127 7.01 -10.76 8.92
C GLU A 127 5.72 -10.98 8.11
N PRO A 128 5.28 -10.00 7.32
CA PRO A 128 4.12 -10.15 6.46
C PRO A 128 4.28 -11.28 5.44
N ARG A 129 3.42 -12.30 5.51
CA ARG A 129 3.42 -13.46 4.61
C ARG A 129 2.37 -13.37 3.51
N ARG A 130 1.21 -12.84 3.83
CA ARG A 130 0.09 -12.61 2.91
C ARG A 130 -0.56 -11.28 3.20
N ALA A 131 -0.99 -10.59 2.16
CA ALA A 131 -1.73 -9.35 2.28
C ALA A 131 -2.81 -9.26 1.20
N TRP A 132 -3.93 -8.62 1.51
CA TRP A 132 -4.99 -8.29 0.57
C TRP A 132 -5.66 -6.98 0.97
N LEU A 133 -6.17 -6.27 -0.04
CA LEU A 133 -6.91 -5.04 0.14
C LEU A 133 -8.39 -5.34 0.31
N GLU A 134 -9.04 -4.67 1.24
CA GLU A 134 -10.48 -4.74 1.46
C GLU A 134 -11.09 -3.34 1.45
N HIS A 135 -12.30 -3.25 0.94
CA HIS A 135 -13.10 -2.03 1.00
C HIS A 135 -14.46 -2.27 1.63
N GLN A 136 -15.05 -1.20 2.12
CA GLN A 136 -16.38 -1.21 2.73
C GLN A 136 -17.10 0.10 2.42
N ASP A 137 -18.37 0.02 2.07
CA ASP A 137 -19.29 1.15 2.15
C ASP A 137 -20.10 1.08 3.46
N TRP A 138 -20.68 2.19 3.86
CA TRP A 138 -21.47 2.29 5.09
C TRP A 138 -22.46 1.14 5.28
N GLY A 139 -22.29 0.38 6.38
CA GLY A 139 -23.19 -0.69 6.76
C GLY A 139 -23.11 -1.97 5.93
N THR A 140 -22.16 -2.07 5.00
CA THR A 140 -21.89 -3.31 4.25
C THR A 140 -20.74 -4.10 4.90
N PRO A 141 -20.64 -5.42 4.68
CA PRO A 141 -19.45 -6.17 5.04
C PRO A 141 -18.20 -5.71 4.28
N TRP A 142 -17.03 -5.91 4.88
CA TRP A 142 -15.76 -5.77 4.19
C TRP A 142 -15.69 -6.73 3.01
N THR A 143 -15.29 -6.22 1.86
CA THR A 143 -15.22 -6.96 0.59
C THR A 143 -13.81 -6.90 0.05
N PRO A 144 -13.16 -8.04 -0.27
CA PRO A 144 -11.85 -8.05 -0.88
C PRO A 144 -11.85 -7.34 -2.23
N PHE A 145 -10.82 -6.55 -2.48
CA PHE A 145 -10.54 -5.94 -3.78
C PHE A 145 -9.41 -6.70 -4.47
N TRP A 146 -9.64 -7.08 -5.72
CA TRP A 146 -8.70 -7.83 -6.53
C TRP A 146 -8.47 -7.15 -7.87
N ASP A 147 -7.23 -6.81 -8.16
CA ASP A 147 -6.77 -6.44 -9.49
C ASP A 147 -5.40 -7.06 -9.78
N ALA A 148 -4.77 -6.72 -10.90
CA ALA A 148 -3.48 -7.28 -11.28
C ALA A 148 -2.34 -6.92 -10.30
N THR A 149 -2.50 -5.87 -9.49
CA THR A 149 -1.49 -5.38 -8.53
C THR A 149 -1.71 -5.89 -7.11
N THR A 150 -2.96 -6.25 -6.79
CA THR A 150 -3.38 -6.68 -5.44
C THR A 150 -3.77 -8.14 -5.36
N ALA A 151 -3.75 -8.87 -6.49
CA ALA A 151 -4.08 -10.30 -6.53
C ALA A 151 -3.08 -11.11 -5.67
N PRO A 152 -3.56 -12.08 -4.87
CA PRO A 152 -2.70 -12.92 -4.05
C PRO A 152 -1.98 -13.93 -4.94
N HIS A 153 -0.86 -13.58 -5.49
CA HIS A 153 0.02 -14.48 -6.23
C HIS A 153 1.39 -14.54 -5.55
N ASP A 154 2.07 -15.68 -5.76
CA ASP A 154 3.31 -16.16 -5.14
C ASP A 154 4.57 -15.27 -5.31
N ALA A 155 4.42 -14.01 -5.67
CA ALA A 155 5.49 -13.02 -5.68
C ALA A 155 5.31 -12.05 -4.50
N PRO A 156 6.39 -11.42 -4.01
CA PRO A 156 6.26 -10.35 -3.03
C PRO A 156 5.35 -9.27 -3.61
N SER A 157 4.10 -9.29 -3.17
CA SER A 157 3.11 -8.33 -3.65
C SER A 157 3.49 -6.95 -3.15
N THR A 158 3.17 -5.93 -3.91
CA THR A 158 3.35 -4.54 -3.49
C THR A 158 2.70 -4.26 -2.12
N LEU A 159 1.60 -4.96 -1.82
CA LEU A 159 0.94 -4.90 -0.50
C LEU A 159 1.82 -5.46 0.62
N LEU A 160 2.60 -6.52 0.38
CA LEU A 160 3.55 -7.04 1.37
C LEU A 160 4.69 -6.06 1.60
N ALA A 161 5.27 -5.52 0.52
CA ALA A 161 6.32 -4.50 0.62
C ALA A 161 5.82 -3.27 1.38
N PHE A 162 4.60 -2.80 1.10
CA PHE A 162 3.98 -1.70 1.84
C PHE A 162 3.78 -2.04 3.32
N ALA A 163 3.23 -3.22 3.62
CA ALA A 163 2.98 -3.65 5.00
C ALA A 163 4.26 -3.79 5.83
N SER A 164 5.37 -4.19 5.21
CA SER A 164 6.66 -4.33 5.88
C SER A 164 7.24 -3.02 6.43
N HIS A 165 6.75 -1.86 6.00
CA HIS A 165 7.13 -0.57 6.60
C HIS A 165 6.54 -0.34 7.99
N PHE A 166 5.54 -1.12 8.41
CA PHE A 166 4.80 -0.91 9.65
C PHE A 166 4.92 -2.06 10.65
N LEU A 167 5.46 -3.20 10.22
CA LEU A 167 5.50 -4.45 10.98
C LEU A 167 6.96 -4.87 11.17
N TYR A 168 7.41 -4.86 12.44
CA TYR A 168 8.80 -5.13 12.85
C TYR A 168 8.85 -6.35 13.76
#